data_fd0d82aca4d88ed031f7df1e05422f19
#
_entry.id   fd0d82aca4d88ed031f7df1e05422f19
#
_cell.length_a   1.000
_cell.length_b   1.000
_cell.length_c   1.000
_cell.angle_alpha   90.00
_cell.angle_beta   90.00
_cell.angle_gamma   90.00
#
_symmetry.space_group_name_H-M   'P 1'
#
loop_
_entity.id
_entity.type
_entity.pdbx_description
1 polymer ?
#
loop_
_entity_poly.entity_id
_entity_poly.type
_entity_poly.pdbx_seq_one_letter_code
_entity_poly.pdbx_strand_id
1 'polypeptide(L)'
;MNKRTLTILLTILIAIGPYADNGINSPYSRYGVGILSNQSLGINRQMGGLGYGLRSPKYINIVNPASFSQADTLTMLFEAGISLQNVNFKEGDKRINAKNASFDYLAMQFRLRNNIGMSIGFLPYSRVGYSFSQTSNEGASETSIDTYTGSGGIYQPYIGIAWKPLPNLSVGLTGSYIYGNITHEAGINFTNSTDMKKLYEASIKSYKLDFGVQYIKKFDEARSVTLGAVYSFGHDMNADATITETNSSSSKEYKIKDGFKLPSTFGAGFIYNYKDKWKTGVDYTFQKWSSSDFFGMEKGLDRSKVSAGVEYSPTKLSNNIFKMIEYRMGAYYAQPYTEIKNGKGCEEYGISAGFSLPFFNSNNRFSHAILHVSGEFVSIRPKASGMIDESYLRLNIGITFNESWFVKMKVR
;
A
#
# COMPACT_ATOMS: atom_id res chain seq x y z
N MET A 1 14.45 -18.91 -16.32
CA MET A 1 15.34 -18.07 -15.48
C MET A 1 16.61 -18.86 -15.17
N ASN A 2 17.77 -18.27 -15.41
CA ASN A 2 19.04 -18.97 -15.09
C ASN A 2 19.14 -19.14 -13.56
N LYS A 3 19.57 -20.32 -13.05
CA LYS A 3 19.71 -20.56 -11.60
C LYS A 3 20.51 -19.44 -10.90
N ARG A 4 21.49 -18.86 -11.60
CA ARG A 4 22.28 -17.70 -11.11
C ARG A 4 21.43 -16.44 -10.89
N THR A 5 20.48 -16.14 -11.77
CA THR A 5 19.60 -14.94 -11.65
C THR A 5 18.62 -15.11 -10.48
N LEU A 6 18.09 -16.33 -10.29
CA LEU A 6 17.24 -16.65 -9.14
C LEU A 6 18.00 -16.54 -7.82
N THR A 7 19.23 -17.07 -7.78
CA THR A 7 20.09 -17.00 -6.59
C THR A 7 20.43 -15.56 -6.25
N ILE A 8 20.81 -14.73 -7.21
CA ILE A 8 21.11 -13.30 -6.99
C ILE A 8 19.87 -12.56 -6.46
N LEU A 9 18.68 -12.81 -7.02
CA LEU A 9 17.43 -12.21 -6.54
C LEU A 9 17.10 -12.64 -5.10
N LEU A 10 17.26 -13.94 -4.80
CA LEU A 10 17.04 -14.48 -3.45
C LEU A 10 18.06 -13.91 -2.45
N THR A 11 19.31 -13.74 -2.87
CA THR A 11 20.37 -13.17 -2.02
C THR A 11 20.12 -11.69 -1.74
N ILE A 12 19.65 -10.93 -2.72
CA ILE A 12 19.26 -9.51 -2.53
C ILE A 12 18.06 -9.41 -1.59
N LEU A 13 17.05 -10.27 -1.74
CA LEU A 13 15.90 -10.31 -0.83
C LEU A 13 16.30 -10.64 0.62
N ILE A 14 17.21 -11.58 0.81
CA ILE A 14 17.72 -12.00 2.13
C ILE A 14 18.60 -10.89 2.74
N ALA A 15 19.40 -10.19 1.93
CA ALA A 15 20.28 -9.12 2.39
C ALA A 15 19.53 -7.86 2.88
N ILE A 16 18.32 -7.62 2.41
CA ILE A 16 17.48 -6.48 2.81
C ILE A 16 16.74 -6.78 4.13
N GLY A 17 16.50 -8.07 4.46
CA GLY A 17 15.69 -8.48 5.60
C GLY A 17 16.18 -7.99 6.99
N PRO A 18 17.49 -8.03 7.32
CA PRO A 18 17.97 -7.68 8.67
C PRO A 18 18.01 -6.18 8.98
N TYR A 19 17.96 -5.32 7.95
CA TYR A 19 18.05 -3.85 8.08
C TYR A 19 16.71 -3.13 7.87
N ALA A 20 15.62 -3.88 7.73
CA ALA A 20 14.30 -3.31 7.63
C ALA A 20 13.83 -2.84 9.02
N ASP A 21 14.33 -1.69 9.45
CA ASP A 21 13.56 -0.79 10.28
C ASP A 21 12.15 -0.69 9.68
N ASN A 22 11.10 -0.43 10.45
CA ASN A 22 9.68 -0.51 9.99
C ASN A 22 9.36 0.31 8.71
N GLY A 23 10.38 0.84 8.04
CA GLY A 23 10.32 1.55 6.77
C GLY A 23 9.58 2.88 6.84
N ILE A 24 9.33 3.40 8.06
CA ILE A 24 8.62 4.64 8.31
C ILE A 24 9.11 5.29 9.62
N ASN A 25 9.15 6.62 9.64
CA ASN A 25 9.50 7.44 10.81
C ASN A 25 8.47 8.56 11.04
N SER A 26 7.19 8.28 10.84
CA SER A 26 6.13 9.30 10.96
C SER A 26 5.56 9.34 12.37
N PRO A 27 5.60 10.49 13.08
CA PRO A 27 4.86 10.70 14.33
C PRO A 27 3.36 10.38 14.20
N TYR A 28 2.79 10.58 13.02
CA TYR A 28 1.37 10.28 12.76
C TYR A 28 1.07 8.79 12.67
N SER A 29 2.10 7.93 12.58
CA SER A 29 1.92 6.48 12.70
C SER A 29 1.55 6.02 14.11
N ARG A 30 1.57 6.92 15.09
CA ARG A 30 1.06 6.69 16.45
C ARG A 30 -0.45 6.47 16.49
N TYR A 31 -1.18 7.07 15.54
CA TYR A 31 -2.64 7.11 15.57
C TYR A 31 -3.27 5.99 14.76
N GLY A 32 -4.40 5.47 15.23
CA GLY A 32 -5.16 4.43 14.58
C GLY A 32 -4.41 3.10 14.48
N VAL A 33 -4.33 2.55 13.29
CA VAL A 33 -3.55 1.34 12.96
C VAL A 33 -2.20 1.69 12.31
N GLY A 34 -1.74 2.93 12.43
CA GLY A 34 -0.53 3.45 11.79
C GLY A 34 -0.80 4.09 10.42
N ILE A 35 0.26 4.37 9.66
CA ILE A 35 0.12 4.89 8.30
C ILE A 35 -0.33 3.77 7.37
N LEU A 36 -1.47 3.98 6.70
CA LEU A 36 -2.00 3.04 5.73
C LEU A 36 -1.04 2.91 4.54
N SER A 37 -0.64 1.69 4.23
CA SER A 37 0.24 1.42 3.09
C SER A 37 -0.51 1.54 1.77
N ASN A 38 0.20 1.93 0.72
CA ASN A 38 -0.37 1.97 -0.62
C ASN A 38 -0.71 0.55 -1.08
N GLN A 39 -2.00 0.29 -1.32
CA GLN A 39 -2.54 -1.01 -1.73
C GLN A 39 -2.46 -1.23 -3.25
N SER A 40 -1.50 -0.60 -3.93
CA SER A 40 -1.30 -0.72 -5.37
C SER A 40 0.11 -1.20 -5.72
N LEU A 41 0.24 -1.87 -6.86
CA LEU A 41 1.52 -2.40 -7.35
C LEU A 41 2.14 -1.45 -8.39
N GLY A 42 3.30 -1.80 -8.92
CA GLY A 42 4.12 -1.08 -9.88
C GLY A 42 3.44 -0.01 -10.71
N ILE A 43 2.70 -0.40 -11.74
CA ILE A 43 2.06 0.55 -12.67
C ILE A 43 0.96 1.39 -12.02
N ASN A 44 0.21 0.83 -11.07
CA ASN A 44 -0.83 1.56 -10.37
C ASN A 44 -0.23 2.72 -9.54
N ARG A 45 0.93 2.50 -8.88
CA ARG A 45 1.65 3.53 -8.14
C ARG A 45 2.11 4.67 -9.04
N GLN A 46 2.58 4.35 -10.25
CA GLN A 46 2.97 5.35 -11.25
C GLN A 46 1.81 6.26 -11.65
N MET A 47 0.55 5.80 -11.48
CA MET A 47 -0.68 6.50 -11.83
C MET A 47 -1.47 6.99 -10.60
N GLY A 48 -0.80 7.34 -9.49
CA GLY A 48 -1.47 7.84 -8.28
C GLY A 48 -2.29 6.79 -7.53
N GLY A 49 -2.05 5.50 -7.79
CA GLY A 49 -2.82 4.39 -7.20
C GLY A 49 -4.09 4.02 -7.97
N LEU A 50 -4.28 4.56 -9.17
CA LEU A 50 -5.41 4.23 -10.05
C LEU A 50 -5.45 2.74 -10.38
N GLY A 51 -6.63 2.09 -10.26
CA GLY A 51 -6.68 0.65 -10.47
C GLY A 51 -8.07 0.05 -10.68
N TYR A 52 -9.18 0.70 -10.33
CA TYR A 52 -10.50 0.05 -10.39
C TYR A 52 -10.89 -0.36 -11.81
N GLY A 53 -10.67 0.51 -12.80
CA GLY A 53 -10.90 0.21 -14.20
C GLY A 53 -9.68 -0.36 -14.95
N LEU A 54 -8.51 -0.47 -14.29
CA LEU A 54 -7.30 -0.89 -14.98
C LEU A 54 -7.28 -2.40 -15.24
N ARG A 55 -6.98 -2.78 -16.49
CA ARG A 55 -6.88 -4.16 -16.96
C ARG A 55 -5.63 -4.33 -17.80
N SER A 56 -4.86 -5.35 -17.55
CA SER A 56 -3.66 -5.66 -18.33
C SER A 56 -3.34 -7.15 -18.30
N PRO A 57 -2.94 -7.76 -19.41
CA PRO A 57 -2.36 -9.10 -19.40
C PRO A 57 -0.89 -9.12 -18.96
N LYS A 58 -0.22 -7.96 -18.90
CA LYS A 58 1.22 -7.81 -18.64
C LYS A 58 1.55 -7.45 -17.19
N TYR A 59 0.59 -6.96 -16.43
CA TYR A 59 0.79 -6.39 -15.09
C TYR A 59 -0.27 -6.90 -14.13
N ILE A 60 0.13 -7.05 -12.88
CA ILE A 60 -0.78 -7.46 -11.81
C ILE A 60 -1.47 -6.21 -11.25
N ASN A 61 -2.79 -6.22 -11.18
CA ASN A 61 -3.58 -5.18 -10.55
C ASN A 61 -4.43 -5.78 -9.41
N ILE A 62 -4.02 -5.57 -8.17
CA ILE A 62 -4.73 -6.07 -6.99
C ILE A 62 -5.84 -5.13 -6.49
N VAL A 63 -5.88 -3.89 -7.01
CA VAL A 63 -6.86 -2.88 -6.59
C VAL A 63 -8.29 -3.32 -6.92
N ASN A 64 -8.46 -4.06 -8.02
CA ASN A 64 -9.73 -4.68 -8.37
C ASN A 64 -9.55 -6.16 -8.70
N PRO A 65 -10.08 -7.08 -7.88
CA PRO A 65 -9.94 -8.53 -8.12
C PRO A 65 -10.41 -9.00 -9.50
N ALA A 66 -11.41 -8.36 -10.11
CA ALA A 66 -11.91 -8.73 -11.43
C ALA A 66 -10.84 -8.66 -12.53
N SER A 67 -9.77 -7.86 -12.31
CA SER A 67 -8.65 -7.71 -13.24
C SER A 67 -7.85 -9.00 -13.44
N PHE A 68 -7.83 -9.93 -12.48
CA PHE A 68 -7.06 -11.18 -12.56
C PHE A 68 -7.52 -12.07 -13.73
N SER A 69 -8.76 -11.90 -14.18
CA SER A 69 -9.30 -12.60 -15.37
C SER A 69 -8.57 -12.24 -16.68
N GLN A 70 -7.68 -11.22 -16.65
CA GLN A 70 -6.91 -10.77 -17.81
C GLN A 70 -5.55 -11.46 -17.95
N ALA A 71 -5.16 -12.31 -17.01
CA ALA A 71 -3.93 -13.11 -17.13
C ALA A 71 -3.86 -13.78 -18.50
N ASP A 72 -2.71 -13.71 -19.15
CA ASP A 72 -2.52 -14.30 -20.49
C ASP A 72 -2.40 -15.84 -20.42
N THR A 73 -2.60 -16.50 -21.55
CA THR A 73 -2.55 -17.95 -21.63
C THR A 73 -1.10 -18.43 -21.53
N LEU A 74 -0.87 -19.53 -20.82
CA LEU A 74 0.43 -20.17 -20.65
C LEU A 74 1.51 -19.27 -20.05
N THR A 75 1.12 -18.22 -19.33
CA THR A 75 2.04 -17.30 -18.67
C THR A 75 1.75 -17.20 -17.19
N MET A 76 2.80 -16.97 -16.43
CA MET A 76 2.76 -16.61 -15.02
C MET A 76 3.47 -15.27 -14.84
N LEU A 77 2.75 -14.32 -14.26
CA LEU A 77 3.31 -13.04 -13.85
C LEU A 77 3.77 -13.15 -12.40
N PHE A 78 4.98 -12.67 -12.14
CA PHE A 78 5.53 -12.50 -10.82
C PHE A 78 6.00 -11.06 -10.69
N GLU A 79 5.57 -10.36 -9.66
CA GLU A 79 5.89 -8.95 -9.45
C GLU A 79 6.32 -8.70 -8.01
N ALA A 80 7.43 -7.96 -7.84
CA ALA A 80 7.94 -7.53 -6.54
C ALA A 80 8.35 -6.06 -6.60
N GLY A 81 8.22 -5.36 -5.48
CA GLY A 81 8.58 -3.95 -5.39
C GLY A 81 9.12 -3.54 -4.04
N ILE A 82 10.02 -2.57 -4.09
CA ILE A 82 10.62 -1.89 -2.95
C ILE A 82 10.51 -0.38 -3.14
N SER A 83 10.54 0.36 -2.05
CA SER A 83 10.65 1.81 -2.09
C SER A 83 11.77 2.32 -1.19
N LEU A 84 12.43 3.36 -1.67
CA LEU A 84 13.38 4.19 -0.93
C LEU A 84 12.71 5.53 -0.70
N GLN A 85 12.70 6.04 0.51
CA GLN A 85 12.07 7.31 0.81
C GLN A 85 12.96 8.23 1.61
N ASN A 86 12.87 9.51 1.29
CA ASN A 86 13.44 10.62 2.04
C ASN A 86 12.28 11.45 2.59
N VAL A 87 12.24 11.59 3.92
CA VAL A 87 11.16 12.28 4.64
C VAL A 87 11.70 13.56 5.25
N ASN A 88 11.01 14.66 5.05
CA ASN A 88 11.27 15.92 5.72
C ASN A 88 10.11 16.25 6.66
N PHE A 89 10.44 16.43 7.93
CA PHE A 89 9.54 16.90 8.97
C PHE A 89 9.78 18.39 9.20
N LYS A 90 8.71 19.16 9.29
CA LYS A 90 8.76 20.60 9.55
C LYS A 90 7.81 20.98 10.68
N GLU A 91 8.36 21.58 11.74
CA GLU A 91 7.62 22.16 12.85
C GLU A 91 8.11 23.59 13.10
N GLY A 92 7.31 24.58 12.76
CA GLY A 92 7.76 25.98 12.76
C GLY A 92 8.99 26.18 11.88
N ASP A 93 10.10 26.61 12.49
CA ASP A 93 11.39 26.81 11.79
C ASP A 93 12.31 25.58 11.83
N LYS A 94 11.97 24.58 12.65
CA LYS A 94 12.77 23.35 12.77
C LYS A 94 12.48 22.41 11.62
N ARG A 95 13.53 21.76 11.10
CA ARG A 95 13.43 20.74 10.05
C ARG A 95 14.30 19.55 10.40
N ILE A 96 13.76 18.35 10.25
CA ILE A 96 14.46 17.09 10.44
C ILE A 96 14.26 16.25 9.19
N ASN A 97 15.29 15.52 8.79
CA ASN A 97 15.27 14.63 7.64
C ASN A 97 15.51 13.20 8.09
N ALA A 98 14.76 12.24 7.53
CA ALA A 98 14.97 10.81 7.73
C ALA A 98 14.93 10.06 6.39
N LYS A 99 15.66 8.95 6.31
CA LYS A 99 15.71 8.09 5.13
C LYS A 99 15.30 6.68 5.53
N ASN A 100 14.43 6.07 4.73
CA ASN A 100 13.93 4.74 4.95
C ASN A 100 13.94 3.93 3.66
N ALA A 101 14.06 2.63 3.81
CA ALA A 101 13.82 1.65 2.74
C ALA A 101 12.69 0.72 3.18
N SER A 102 11.83 0.33 2.27
CA SER A 102 10.77 -0.60 2.59
C SER A 102 10.50 -1.60 1.49
N PHE A 103 10.15 -2.82 1.90
CA PHE A 103 9.52 -3.81 1.03
C PHE A 103 8.05 -3.44 0.87
N ASP A 104 7.55 -3.40 -0.37
CA ASP A 104 6.20 -2.91 -0.64
C ASP A 104 5.22 -4.01 -1.02
N TYR A 105 5.64 -4.99 -1.83
CA TYR A 105 4.76 -6.06 -2.26
C TYR A 105 5.50 -7.21 -2.94
N LEU A 106 4.86 -8.36 -2.88
CA LEU A 106 5.16 -9.54 -3.67
C LEU A 106 3.84 -10.09 -4.21
N ALA A 107 3.73 -10.31 -5.50
CA ALA A 107 2.52 -10.80 -6.11
C ALA A 107 2.81 -11.77 -7.25
N MET A 108 1.92 -12.71 -7.45
CA MET A 108 1.93 -13.68 -8.54
C MET A 108 0.54 -13.77 -9.14
N GLN A 109 0.45 -13.84 -10.47
CA GLN A 109 -0.81 -14.00 -11.18
C GLN A 109 -0.66 -14.99 -12.32
N PHE A 110 -1.64 -15.85 -12.49
CA PHE A 110 -1.68 -16.84 -13.56
C PHE A 110 -3.12 -17.17 -13.96
N ARG A 111 -3.25 -17.76 -15.15
CA ARG A 111 -4.53 -18.21 -15.68
C ARG A 111 -4.76 -19.66 -15.31
N LEU A 112 -5.88 -19.97 -14.65
CA LEU A 112 -6.33 -21.34 -14.38
C LEU A 112 -7.08 -21.93 -15.55
N ARG A 113 -7.93 -21.13 -16.19
CA ARG A 113 -8.78 -21.51 -17.33
C ARG A 113 -8.98 -20.30 -18.26
N ASN A 114 -9.50 -20.51 -19.48
CA ASN A 114 -9.68 -19.43 -20.47
C ASN A 114 -10.41 -18.18 -19.94
N ASN A 115 -11.27 -18.37 -18.96
CA ASN A 115 -12.09 -17.31 -18.35
C ASN A 115 -11.85 -17.14 -16.84
N ILE A 116 -10.87 -17.85 -16.25
CA ILE A 116 -10.57 -17.82 -14.81
C ILE A 116 -9.10 -17.48 -14.62
N GLY A 117 -8.84 -16.41 -13.88
CA GLY A 117 -7.51 -16.02 -13.44
C GLY A 117 -7.40 -16.03 -11.92
N MET A 118 -6.21 -16.21 -11.41
CA MET A 118 -5.89 -16.27 -9.99
C MET A 118 -4.69 -15.40 -9.68
N SER A 119 -4.69 -14.78 -8.50
CA SER A 119 -3.55 -14.05 -7.96
C SER A 119 -3.32 -14.39 -6.51
N ILE A 120 -2.05 -14.45 -6.11
CA ILE A 120 -1.60 -14.67 -4.73
C ILE A 120 -0.54 -13.64 -4.45
N GLY A 121 -0.48 -13.11 -3.24
CA GLY A 121 0.57 -12.15 -2.91
C GLY A 121 0.60 -11.78 -1.44
N PHE A 122 1.51 -10.86 -1.16
CA PHE A 122 1.80 -10.34 0.17
C PHE A 122 2.14 -8.85 0.08
N LEU A 123 1.52 -8.05 0.95
CA LEU A 123 1.79 -6.62 1.06
C LEU A 123 1.54 -6.14 2.49
N PRO A 124 2.14 -5.04 2.92
CA PRO A 124 1.79 -4.39 4.16
C PRO A 124 0.42 -3.71 4.02
N TYR A 125 -0.41 -3.79 5.07
CA TYR A 125 -1.66 -3.06 5.19
C TYR A 125 -1.45 -1.69 5.84
N SER A 126 -0.65 -1.68 6.94
CA SER A 126 -0.24 -0.45 7.63
C SER A 126 1.13 -0.60 8.25
N ARG A 127 1.74 0.53 8.63
CA ARG A 127 3.06 0.57 9.27
C ARG A 127 3.06 1.55 10.43
N VAL A 128 3.74 1.16 11.51
CA VAL A 128 3.99 1.99 12.68
C VAL A 128 5.50 2.10 12.89
N GLY A 129 6.01 3.33 12.96
CA GLY A 129 7.42 3.59 13.23
C GLY A 129 7.62 5.05 13.57
N TYR A 130 7.96 5.34 14.82
CA TYR A 130 8.31 6.67 15.28
C TYR A 130 9.12 6.61 16.56
N SER A 131 9.96 7.63 16.78
CA SER A 131 10.66 7.89 18.02
C SER A 131 10.86 9.39 18.14
N PHE A 132 10.24 10.02 19.12
CA PHE A 132 10.41 11.45 19.38
C PHE A 132 10.26 11.75 20.86
N SER A 133 10.81 12.89 21.31
CA SER A 133 10.71 13.37 22.67
C SER A 133 10.27 14.83 22.68
N GLN A 134 9.55 15.20 23.72
CA GLN A 134 9.11 16.56 23.99
C GLN A 134 9.48 16.94 25.43
N THR A 135 10.02 18.15 25.62
CA THR A 135 10.23 18.68 26.96
C THR A 135 8.98 19.45 27.36
N SER A 136 8.38 19.08 28.46
CA SER A 136 7.19 19.72 29.03
C SER A 136 7.59 20.47 30.30
N ASN A 137 7.25 21.75 30.36
CA ASN A 137 7.41 22.60 31.52
C ASN A 137 6.02 22.92 32.08
N GLU A 138 5.35 21.93 32.66
CA GLU A 138 4.05 22.17 33.29
C GLU A 138 4.24 22.71 34.69
N GLY A 139 4.04 24.03 34.88
CA GLY A 139 3.78 24.65 36.16
C GLY A 139 4.95 24.68 37.13
N ALA A 140 6.01 25.41 36.83
CA ALA A 140 6.94 26.08 37.79
C ALA A 140 7.83 25.23 38.73
N SER A 141 7.66 23.96 38.92
CA SER A 141 8.50 23.19 39.87
C SER A 141 9.26 22.02 39.23
N GLU A 142 8.81 21.46 38.13
CA GLU A 142 9.38 20.24 37.57
C GLU A 142 9.36 20.24 36.05
N THR A 143 10.49 19.86 35.46
CA THR A 143 10.61 19.65 34.01
C THR A 143 10.50 18.15 33.77
N SER A 144 9.63 17.74 32.84
CA SER A 144 9.60 16.36 32.32
C SER A 144 10.09 16.25 30.92
N ILE A 145 10.67 15.11 30.59
CA ILE A 145 10.98 14.69 29.21
C ILE A 145 10.03 13.56 28.87
N ASP A 146 9.09 13.86 28.00
CA ASP A 146 8.14 12.89 27.50
C ASP A 146 8.74 12.22 26.25
N THR A 147 8.89 10.91 26.28
CA THR A 147 9.40 10.09 25.18
C THR A 147 8.27 9.25 24.59
N TYR A 148 8.19 9.24 23.27
CA TYR A 148 7.19 8.49 22.53
C TYR A 148 7.88 7.62 21.47
N THR A 149 7.69 6.31 21.57
CA THR A 149 8.18 5.36 20.58
C THR A 149 7.06 4.44 20.13
N GLY A 150 7.13 4.02 18.89
CA GLY A 150 6.19 3.06 18.37
C GLY A 150 6.80 2.23 17.24
N SER A 151 6.38 0.98 17.18
CA SER A 151 6.87 0.04 16.17
C SER A 151 5.81 -0.98 15.80
N GLY A 152 6.01 -1.63 14.64
CA GLY A 152 5.15 -2.70 14.18
C GLY A 152 4.41 -2.36 12.89
N GLY A 153 3.27 -3.02 12.70
CA GLY A 153 2.44 -2.84 11.52
C GLY A 153 1.60 -4.07 11.24
N ILE A 154 0.76 -3.93 10.25
CA ILE A 154 -0.19 -4.95 9.83
C ILE A 154 0.17 -5.41 8.43
N TYR A 155 0.13 -6.71 8.19
CA TYR A 155 0.45 -7.37 6.93
C TYR A 155 -0.77 -8.06 6.35
N GLN A 156 -0.77 -8.21 5.02
CA GLN A 156 -1.90 -8.72 4.24
C GLN A 156 -1.42 -9.71 3.18
N PRO A 157 -1.16 -11.00 3.50
CA PRO A 157 -1.17 -12.05 2.48
C PRO A 157 -2.57 -12.23 1.92
N TYR A 158 -2.67 -12.43 0.62
CA TYR A 158 -3.94 -12.57 -0.07
C TYR A 158 -3.94 -13.69 -1.11
N ILE A 159 -5.12 -14.19 -1.39
CA ILE A 159 -5.44 -15.06 -2.52
C ILE A 159 -6.71 -14.54 -3.17
N GLY A 160 -6.70 -14.44 -4.50
CA GLY A 160 -7.82 -13.93 -5.26
C GLY A 160 -8.09 -14.75 -6.51
N ILE A 161 -9.36 -14.79 -6.89
CA ILE A 161 -9.84 -15.46 -8.10
C ILE A 161 -10.75 -14.50 -8.86
N ALA A 162 -10.67 -14.54 -10.18
CA ALA A 162 -11.56 -13.81 -11.06
C ALA A 162 -12.13 -14.70 -12.15
N TRP A 163 -13.37 -14.43 -12.48
CA TRP A 163 -14.10 -15.10 -13.54
C TRP A 163 -14.62 -14.08 -14.55
N LYS A 164 -14.48 -14.40 -15.83
CA LYS A 164 -15.00 -13.62 -16.94
C LYS A 164 -16.19 -14.35 -17.58
N PRO A 165 -17.42 -14.16 -17.06
CA PRO A 165 -18.63 -14.79 -17.57
C PRO A 165 -18.97 -14.38 -18.99
N LEU A 166 -18.72 -13.10 -19.35
CA LEU A 166 -18.96 -12.51 -20.67
C LEU A 166 -17.70 -11.85 -21.18
N PRO A 167 -17.53 -11.69 -22.50
CA PRO A 167 -16.34 -11.05 -23.09
C PRO A 167 -16.04 -9.65 -22.53
N ASN A 168 -17.06 -8.95 -22.10
CA ASN A 168 -17.01 -7.58 -21.60
C ASN A 168 -17.20 -7.43 -20.09
N LEU A 169 -17.53 -8.50 -19.37
CA LEU A 169 -17.77 -8.48 -17.92
C LEU A 169 -16.82 -9.44 -17.20
N SER A 170 -16.21 -8.95 -16.13
CA SER A 170 -15.40 -9.75 -15.21
C SER A 170 -15.82 -9.47 -13.78
N VAL A 171 -15.81 -10.51 -12.95
CA VAL A 171 -16.05 -10.45 -11.51
C VAL A 171 -14.90 -11.12 -10.78
N GLY A 172 -14.61 -10.69 -9.58
CA GLY A 172 -13.52 -11.27 -8.80
C GLY A 172 -13.76 -11.15 -7.31
N LEU A 173 -13.06 -12.03 -6.59
CA LEU A 173 -13.05 -12.10 -5.14
C LEU A 173 -11.61 -12.24 -4.67
N THR A 174 -11.23 -11.48 -3.65
CA THR A 174 -9.96 -11.65 -2.92
C THR A 174 -10.26 -11.88 -1.45
N GLY A 175 -9.67 -12.92 -0.90
CA GLY A 175 -9.58 -13.15 0.54
C GLY A 175 -8.17 -12.82 1.01
N SER A 176 -8.08 -12.05 2.08
CA SER A 176 -6.81 -11.67 2.71
C SER A 176 -6.83 -12.03 4.18
N TYR A 177 -5.70 -12.47 4.70
CA TYR A 177 -5.46 -12.60 6.13
C TYR A 177 -4.75 -11.34 6.62
N ILE A 178 -5.34 -10.68 7.60
CA ILE A 178 -4.81 -9.45 8.19
C ILE A 178 -4.18 -9.82 9.53
N TYR A 179 -2.86 -9.61 9.67
CA TYR A 179 -2.16 -9.93 10.92
C TYR A 179 -1.01 -8.97 11.18
N GLY A 180 -0.69 -8.79 12.46
CA GLY A 180 0.46 -8.01 12.87
C GLY A 180 0.39 -7.56 14.32
N ASN A 181 1.46 -6.95 14.76
CA ASN A 181 1.57 -6.39 16.10
C ASN A 181 1.85 -4.90 16.01
N ILE A 182 1.23 -4.14 16.89
CA ILE A 182 1.44 -2.69 17.05
C ILE A 182 1.81 -2.46 18.49
N THR A 183 2.90 -1.73 18.72
CA THR A 183 3.39 -1.36 20.03
C THR A 183 3.58 0.15 20.09
N HIS A 184 3.01 0.81 21.07
CA HIS A 184 3.24 2.21 21.37
C HIS A 184 3.71 2.34 22.84
N GLU A 185 4.79 3.04 23.04
CA GLU A 185 5.34 3.31 24.38
C GLU A 185 5.37 4.82 24.60
N ALA A 186 4.86 5.25 25.75
CA ALA A 186 4.98 6.62 26.25
C ALA A 186 5.69 6.57 27.60
N GLY A 187 6.84 7.23 27.69
CA GLY A 187 7.61 7.40 28.91
C GLY A 187 7.60 8.85 29.34
N ILE A 188 7.40 9.12 30.61
CA ILE A 188 7.51 10.44 31.21
C ILE A 188 8.61 10.34 32.26
N ASN A 189 9.76 11.02 32.00
CA ASN A 189 10.90 11.05 32.90
C ASN A 189 10.91 12.41 33.61
N PHE A 190 10.71 12.40 34.92
CA PHE A 190 10.71 13.60 35.74
C PHE A 190 12.11 13.87 36.28
N THR A 191 12.47 15.15 36.45
CA THR A 191 13.80 15.54 36.98
C THR A 191 13.96 15.18 38.46
N ASN A 192 12.88 15.23 39.26
CA ASN A 192 12.91 15.03 40.71
C ASN A 192 11.84 14.07 41.23
N SER A 193 11.15 13.33 40.33
CA SER A 193 10.06 12.44 40.71
C SER A 193 10.18 11.07 39.99
N THR A 194 9.19 10.25 40.21
CA THR A 194 9.15 8.89 39.70
C THR A 194 8.79 8.85 38.23
N ASP A 195 9.61 8.17 37.43
CA ASP A 195 9.34 7.89 36.06
C ASP A 195 8.06 7.07 35.85
N MET A 196 7.31 7.42 34.83
CA MET A 196 6.10 6.71 34.43
C MET A 196 6.26 6.18 32.99
N LYS A 197 5.86 4.93 32.81
CA LYS A 197 5.85 4.28 31.51
C LYS A 197 4.47 3.73 31.21
N LYS A 198 3.97 4.01 30.01
CA LYS A 198 2.71 3.47 29.50
C LYS A 198 2.97 2.75 28.19
N LEU A 199 2.66 1.46 28.17
CA LEU A 199 2.86 0.58 27.02
C LEU A 199 1.50 0.15 26.49
N TYR A 200 1.27 0.36 25.21
CA TYR A 200 0.11 -0.08 24.45
C TYR A 200 0.54 -1.15 23.47
N GLU A 201 -0.05 -2.31 23.55
CA GLU A 201 0.24 -3.42 22.66
C GLU A 201 -1.07 -3.95 22.06
N ALA A 202 -1.06 -4.20 20.76
CA ALA A 202 -2.16 -4.84 20.08
C ALA A 202 -1.64 -5.93 19.14
N SER A 203 -2.11 -7.16 19.30
CA SER A 203 -1.90 -8.27 18.38
C SER A 203 -3.18 -8.49 17.57
N ILE A 204 -3.11 -8.24 16.27
CA ILE A 204 -4.26 -8.26 15.37
C ILE A 204 -4.20 -9.51 14.51
N LYS A 205 -5.32 -10.25 14.43
CA LYS A 205 -5.52 -11.41 13.57
C LYS A 205 -6.93 -11.36 13.02
N SER A 206 -7.08 -11.08 11.72
CA SER A 206 -8.38 -10.88 11.11
C SER A 206 -8.36 -11.31 9.65
N TYR A 207 -9.44 -11.08 8.93
CA TYR A 207 -9.54 -11.34 7.50
C TYR A 207 -10.12 -10.13 6.78
N LYS A 208 -9.97 -10.07 5.46
CA LYS A 208 -10.56 -9.06 4.59
C LYS A 208 -11.07 -9.71 3.32
N LEU A 209 -12.27 -9.35 2.90
CA LEU A 209 -12.89 -9.84 1.68
C LEU A 209 -13.18 -8.66 0.75
N ASP A 210 -12.64 -8.74 -0.49
CA ASP A 210 -12.83 -7.73 -1.52
C ASP A 210 -13.57 -8.34 -2.71
N PHE A 211 -14.70 -7.78 -3.08
CA PHE A 211 -15.45 -8.11 -4.30
C PHE A 211 -15.19 -7.06 -5.35
N GLY A 212 -14.87 -7.49 -6.55
CA GLY A 212 -14.61 -6.61 -7.67
C GLY A 212 -15.43 -6.95 -8.90
N VAL A 213 -15.80 -5.91 -9.64
CA VAL A 213 -16.44 -6.04 -10.94
C VAL A 213 -15.76 -5.08 -11.93
N GLN A 214 -15.63 -5.52 -13.18
CA GLN A 214 -15.17 -4.69 -14.29
C GLN A 214 -16.04 -4.94 -15.51
N TYR A 215 -16.47 -3.85 -16.15
CA TYR A 215 -17.21 -3.87 -17.40
C TYR A 215 -16.47 -3.04 -18.46
N ILE A 216 -16.18 -3.64 -19.62
CA ILE A 216 -15.55 -2.96 -20.76
C ILE A 216 -16.56 -2.71 -21.85
N LYS A 217 -16.65 -1.45 -22.29
CA LYS A 217 -17.41 -1.05 -23.48
C LYS A 217 -16.44 -0.57 -24.55
N LYS A 218 -16.41 -1.27 -25.67
CA LYS A 218 -15.72 -0.83 -26.88
C LYS A 218 -16.70 0.01 -27.70
N PHE A 219 -16.29 1.19 -28.09
CA PHE A 219 -17.06 2.07 -28.99
C PHE A 219 -16.69 1.79 -30.44
N ASP A 220 -15.40 1.59 -30.69
CA ASP A 220 -14.81 1.20 -31.95
C ASP A 220 -13.45 0.48 -31.71
N GLU A 221 -12.67 0.21 -32.75
CA GLU A 221 -11.35 -0.42 -32.65
C GLU A 221 -10.32 0.44 -31.90
N ALA A 222 -10.52 1.76 -31.88
CA ALA A 222 -9.60 2.72 -31.28
C ALA A 222 -9.97 3.12 -29.85
N ARG A 223 -11.26 3.04 -29.48
CA ARG A 223 -11.78 3.63 -28.24
C ARG A 223 -12.53 2.62 -27.39
N SER A 224 -12.17 2.56 -26.14
CA SER A 224 -12.88 1.77 -25.13
C SER A 224 -12.89 2.45 -23.77
N VAL A 225 -13.89 2.14 -22.97
CA VAL A 225 -13.97 2.51 -21.55
C VAL A 225 -14.10 1.25 -20.73
N THR A 226 -13.33 1.16 -19.66
CA THR A 226 -13.50 0.13 -18.64
C THR A 226 -14.00 0.80 -17.37
N LEU A 227 -15.17 0.40 -16.91
CA LEU A 227 -15.72 0.76 -15.60
C LEU A 227 -15.32 -0.31 -14.59
N GLY A 228 -14.95 0.09 -13.39
CA GLY A 228 -14.61 -0.81 -12.30
C GLY A 228 -15.23 -0.39 -10.99
N ALA A 229 -15.67 -1.36 -10.21
CA ALA A 229 -16.11 -1.14 -8.84
C ALA A 229 -15.62 -2.24 -7.92
N VAL A 230 -15.38 -1.89 -6.65
CA VAL A 230 -14.92 -2.81 -5.61
C VAL A 230 -15.70 -2.50 -4.33
N TYR A 231 -16.04 -3.55 -3.61
CA TYR A 231 -16.61 -3.46 -2.28
C TYR A 231 -15.88 -4.40 -1.32
N SER A 232 -15.48 -3.88 -0.16
CA SER A 232 -14.89 -4.64 0.94
C SER A 232 -15.80 -4.56 2.15
N PHE A 233 -16.05 -5.71 2.79
CA PHE A 233 -16.87 -5.77 3.99
C PHE A 233 -16.07 -5.27 5.20
N GLY A 234 -16.68 -4.34 5.96
CA GLY A 234 -16.21 -3.95 7.26
C GLY A 234 -16.68 -4.92 8.35
N HIS A 235 -15.82 -5.18 9.33
CA HIS A 235 -16.17 -6.00 10.49
C HIS A 235 -15.20 -5.73 11.65
N ASP A 236 -15.55 -6.23 12.83
CA ASP A 236 -14.69 -6.15 14.00
C ASP A 236 -13.46 -7.06 13.81
N MET A 237 -12.27 -6.51 14.01
CA MET A 237 -11.03 -7.28 13.95
C MET A 237 -10.85 -8.05 15.25
N ASN A 238 -10.41 -9.29 15.16
CA ASN A 238 -9.96 -10.02 16.33
C ASN A 238 -8.60 -9.44 16.76
N ALA A 239 -8.60 -8.71 17.88
CA ALA A 239 -7.43 -8.04 18.41
C ALA A 239 -7.30 -8.31 19.92
N ASP A 240 -6.13 -8.82 20.31
CA ASP A 240 -5.73 -8.86 21.71
C ASP A 240 -4.96 -7.58 22.01
N ALA A 241 -5.58 -6.65 22.75
CA ALA A 241 -4.97 -5.37 23.09
C ALA A 241 -4.86 -5.17 24.59
N THR A 242 -3.70 -4.65 25.02
CA THR A 242 -3.40 -4.37 26.43
C THR A 242 -2.79 -2.99 26.59
N ILE A 243 -3.06 -2.38 27.75
CA ILE A 243 -2.36 -1.19 28.23
C ILE A 243 -1.68 -1.56 29.54
N THR A 244 -0.36 -1.42 29.59
CA THR A 244 0.43 -1.63 30.80
C THR A 244 0.95 -0.29 31.31
N GLU A 245 0.56 0.09 32.53
CA GLU A 245 1.03 1.28 33.19
C GLU A 245 2.04 0.87 34.30
N THR A 246 3.27 1.35 34.16
CA THR A 246 4.36 1.03 35.12
C THR A 246 4.89 2.31 35.74
N ASN A 247 5.03 2.32 37.05
CA ASN A 247 5.80 3.28 37.80
C ASN A 247 6.79 2.55 38.72
N SER A 248 7.65 3.25 39.45
CA SER A 248 8.67 2.65 40.34
C SER A 248 8.12 1.67 41.38
N SER A 249 6.82 1.72 41.72
CA SER A 249 6.21 0.98 42.81
C SER A 249 5.21 -0.08 42.38
N SER A 250 4.68 0.00 41.12
CA SER A 250 3.62 -0.89 40.66
C SER A 250 3.59 -0.99 39.12
N SER A 251 3.13 -2.14 38.63
CA SER A 251 2.76 -2.34 37.25
C SER A 251 1.32 -2.86 37.18
N LYS A 252 0.49 -2.23 36.37
CA LYS A 252 -0.92 -2.60 36.19
C LYS A 252 -1.20 -2.81 34.71
N GLU A 253 -1.81 -3.93 34.37
CA GLU A 253 -2.23 -4.29 33.03
C GLU A 253 -3.75 -4.22 32.87
N TYR A 254 -4.20 -3.57 31.82
CA TYR A 254 -5.61 -3.44 31.45
C TYR A 254 -5.81 -4.06 30.08
N LYS A 255 -6.75 -5.02 29.97
CA LYS A 255 -7.17 -5.57 28.69
C LYS A 255 -8.22 -4.68 28.05
N ILE A 256 -8.01 -4.33 26.78
CA ILE A 256 -8.97 -3.60 25.98
C ILE A 256 -9.78 -4.62 25.19
N LYS A 257 -11.08 -4.61 25.39
CA LYS A 257 -12.03 -5.41 24.62
C LYS A 257 -12.67 -4.47 23.59
N ASP A 258 -12.72 -4.92 22.35
CA ASP A 258 -13.39 -4.25 21.23
C ASP A 258 -12.80 -2.85 20.89
N GLY A 259 -12.74 -2.49 19.64
CA GLY A 259 -12.26 -1.17 19.22
C GLY A 259 -11.57 -1.18 17.89
N PHE A 260 -10.95 -2.28 17.49
CA PHE A 260 -10.33 -2.38 16.18
C PHE A 260 -11.33 -2.90 15.16
N LYS A 261 -11.66 -2.07 14.16
CA LYS A 261 -12.57 -2.44 13.06
C LYS A 261 -11.91 -2.20 11.72
N LEU A 262 -12.07 -3.16 10.82
CA LEU A 262 -11.82 -2.92 9.40
C LEU A 262 -12.98 -2.10 8.83
N PRO A 263 -12.70 -1.05 8.04
CA PRO A 263 -13.75 -0.23 7.46
C PRO A 263 -14.43 -0.96 6.31
N SER A 264 -15.74 -0.78 6.16
CA SER A 264 -16.38 -1.03 4.87
C SER A 264 -15.77 -0.08 3.85
N THR A 265 -15.33 -0.62 2.71
CA THR A 265 -14.72 0.17 1.65
C THR A 265 -15.53 0.03 0.37
N PHE A 266 -15.84 1.16 -0.26
CA PHE A 266 -16.42 1.22 -1.60
C PHE A 266 -15.45 1.95 -2.51
N GLY A 267 -15.15 1.38 -3.66
CA GLY A 267 -14.33 1.99 -4.70
C GLY A 267 -14.99 1.90 -6.06
N ALA A 268 -14.93 2.97 -6.83
CA ALA A 268 -15.39 2.99 -8.21
C ALA A 268 -14.49 3.87 -9.07
N GLY A 269 -14.34 3.50 -10.33
CA GLY A 269 -13.53 4.27 -11.25
C GLY A 269 -13.69 3.82 -12.70
N PHE A 270 -13.01 4.54 -13.58
CA PHE A 270 -13.01 4.21 -14.99
C PHE A 270 -11.66 4.48 -15.63
N ILE A 271 -11.39 3.75 -16.71
CA ILE A 271 -10.24 3.96 -17.60
C ILE A 271 -10.78 4.14 -19.02
N TYR A 272 -10.45 5.26 -19.63
CA TYR A 272 -10.61 5.49 -21.07
C TYR A 272 -9.33 5.11 -21.80
N ASN A 273 -9.43 4.25 -22.81
CA ASN A 273 -8.34 3.81 -23.67
C ASN A 273 -8.53 4.34 -25.10
N TYR A 274 -7.49 4.97 -25.62
CA TYR A 274 -7.45 5.48 -26.99
C TYR A 274 -6.29 4.90 -27.79
N LYS A 275 -6.61 4.13 -28.83
CA LYS A 275 -5.65 3.48 -29.75
C LYS A 275 -4.61 2.59 -29.05
N ASP A 276 -4.94 2.08 -27.85
CA ASP A 276 -4.00 1.36 -26.99
C ASP A 276 -2.68 2.12 -26.68
N LYS A 277 -2.63 3.43 -27.01
CA LYS A 277 -1.50 4.31 -26.74
C LYS A 277 -1.72 5.17 -25.53
N TRP A 278 -2.94 5.63 -25.31
CA TRP A 278 -3.30 6.50 -24.21
C TRP A 278 -4.33 5.82 -23.34
N LYS A 279 -4.05 5.76 -22.04
CA LYS A 279 -5.04 5.41 -21.03
C LYS A 279 -5.11 6.54 -20.03
N THR A 280 -6.31 6.99 -19.70
CA THR A 280 -6.55 7.98 -18.66
C THR A 280 -7.74 7.55 -17.84
N GLY A 281 -7.74 7.90 -16.57
CA GLY A 281 -8.84 7.52 -15.70
C GLY A 281 -8.86 8.23 -14.37
N VAL A 282 -9.93 7.98 -13.66
CA VAL A 282 -10.20 8.51 -12.31
C VAL A 282 -10.80 7.42 -11.46
N ASP A 283 -10.36 7.35 -10.22
CA ASP A 283 -10.89 6.46 -9.18
C ASP A 283 -11.34 7.27 -7.97
N TYR A 284 -12.41 6.83 -7.35
CA TYR A 284 -12.90 7.30 -6.07
C TYR A 284 -12.98 6.13 -5.09
N THR A 285 -12.47 6.31 -3.88
CA THR A 285 -12.52 5.33 -2.79
C THR A 285 -13.13 5.98 -1.56
N PHE A 286 -14.09 5.33 -0.96
CA PHE A 286 -14.67 5.69 0.34
C PHE A 286 -14.45 4.57 1.35
N GLN A 287 -13.98 4.92 2.56
CA GLN A 287 -13.73 3.99 3.66
C GLN A 287 -14.43 4.50 4.92
N LYS A 288 -15.31 3.67 5.48
CA LYS A 288 -16.09 4.01 6.68
C LYS A 288 -15.31 3.66 7.96
N TRP A 289 -14.38 4.53 8.33
CA TRP A 289 -13.58 4.38 9.55
C TRP A 289 -14.27 4.92 10.81
N SER A 290 -15.35 5.70 10.69
CA SER A 290 -16.07 6.31 11.82
C SER A 290 -16.64 5.32 12.84
N SER A 291 -16.71 4.03 12.48
CA SER A 291 -17.11 2.96 13.39
C SER A 291 -15.95 2.36 14.18
N SER A 292 -14.70 2.77 13.92
CA SER A 292 -13.49 2.25 14.55
C SER A 292 -13.11 3.13 15.74
N ASP A 293 -12.70 2.47 16.82
CA ASP A 293 -12.20 3.09 18.04
C ASP A 293 -10.88 2.39 18.39
N PHE A 294 -9.78 3.15 18.37
CA PHE A 294 -8.44 2.58 18.52
C PHE A 294 -7.98 2.73 19.97
N PHE A 295 -7.67 1.63 20.62
CA PHE A 295 -7.28 1.57 22.03
C PHE A 295 -8.24 2.28 23.01
N GLY A 296 -9.50 2.53 22.60
CA GLY A 296 -10.47 3.26 23.39
C GLY A 296 -10.18 4.76 23.53
N MET A 297 -9.25 5.31 22.76
CA MET A 297 -8.78 6.71 22.89
C MET A 297 -8.96 7.53 21.61
N GLU A 298 -8.97 6.91 20.44
CA GLU A 298 -8.93 7.60 19.17
C GLU A 298 -10.09 7.15 18.29
N LYS A 299 -10.78 8.12 17.68
CA LYS A 299 -11.90 7.83 16.79
C LYS A 299 -11.44 7.81 15.34
N GLY A 300 -11.96 6.85 14.59
CA GLY A 300 -11.83 6.83 13.13
C GLY A 300 -12.64 7.95 12.49
N LEU A 301 -12.13 8.44 11.36
CA LEU A 301 -12.80 9.41 10.49
C LEU A 301 -13.06 8.77 9.13
N ASP A 302 -14.25 8.98 8.57
CA ASP A 302 -14.56 8.49 7.24
C ASP A 302 -13.61 9.10 6.22
N ARG A 303 -12.96 8.24 5.43
CA ARG A 303 -11.90 8.63 4.50
C ARG A 303 -12.38 8.55 3.07
N SER A 304 -12.28 9.66 2.34
CA SER A 304 -12.41 9.72 0.89
C SER A 304 -11.05 9.90 0.24
N LYS A 305 -10.82 9.16 -0.85
CA LYS A 305 -9.64 9.31 -1.70
C LYS A 305 -10.07 9.42 -3.16
N VAL A 306 -9.50 10.40 -3.86
CA VAL A 306 -9.63 10.57 -5.31
C VAL A 306 -8.25 10.38 -5.92
N SER A 307 -8.17 9.60 -7.00
CA SER A 307 -6.95 9.40 -7.77
C SER A 307 -7.22 9.63 -9.25
N ALA A 308 -6.28 10.21 -9.95
CA ALA A 308 -6.32 10.38 -11.40
C ALA A 308 -4.95 10.05 -12.01
N GLY A 309 -4.95 9.52 -13.23
CA GLY A 309 -3.70 9.15 -13.87
C GLY A 309 -3.81 8.99 -15.37
N VAL A 310 -2.65 9.04 -16.01
CA VAL A 310 -2.49 8.86 -17.47
C VAL A 310 -1.32 7.95 -17.77
N GLU A 311 -1.50 7.09 -18.77
CA GLU A 311 -0.46 6.24 -19.36
C GLU A 311 -0.29 6.59 -20.84
N TYR A 312 0.96 6.70 -21.26
CA TYR A 312 1.33 6.81 -22.68
C TYR A 312 2.24 5.67 -23.08
N SER A 313 1.80 4.87 -24.02
CA SER A 313 2.47 3.69 -24.60
C SER A 313 2.78 3.95 -26.06
N PRO A 314 3.98 4.43 -26.43
CA PRO A 314 4.25 4.90 -27.80
C PRO A 314 4.16 3.78 -28.86
N THR A 315 4.73 2.61 -28.59
CA THR A 315 4.63 1.44 -29.47
C THR A 315 4.81 0.13 -28.70
N LYS A 316 4.10 -0.92 -29.12
CA LYS A 316 4.16 -2.24 -28.51
C LYS A 316 5.26 -3.14 -29.08
N LEU A 317 5.72 -2.86 -30.30
CA LEU A 317 6.68 -3.65 -31.04
C LEU A 317 7.74 -2.72 -31.67
N SER A 318 8.97 -2.85 -31.23
CA SER A 318 10.12 -2.16 -31.80
C SER A 318 11.39 -2.96 -31.52
N ASN A 319 12.36 -2.90 -32.43
CA ASN A 319 13.72 -3.41 -32.16
C ASN A 319 14.50 -2.48 -31.21
N ASN A 320 14.00 -1.29 -30.95
CA ASN A 320 14.58 -0.35 -30.00
C ASN A 320 13.79 -0.35 -28.70
N ILE A 321 14.42 -0.81 -27.61
CA ILE A 321 13.84 -0.92 -26.27
C ILE A 321 13.31 0.44 -25.79
N PHE A 322 14.01 1.54 -26.04
CA PHE A 322 13.58 2.88 -25.62
C PHE A 322 12.27 3.34 -26.27
N LYS A 323 11.93 2.84 -27.44
CA LYS A 323 10.64 3.13 -28.09
C LYS A 323 9.48 2.35 -27.49
N MET A 324 9.76 1.35 -26.64
CA MET A 324 8.74 0.52 -25.97
C MET A 324 8.53 0.92 -24.51
N ILE A 325 9.22 1.95 -24.03
CA ILE A 325 9.00 2.48 -22.69
C ILE A 325 7.57 3.02 -22.59
N GLU A 326 6.87 2.57 -21.57
CA GLU A 326 5.56 3.08 -21.19
C GLU A 326 5.73 4.15 -20.10
N TYR A 327 5.20 5.33 -20.34
CA TYR A 327 5.29 6.47 -19.40
C TYR A 327 3.98 6.65 -18.67
N ARG A 328 4.03 6.97 -17.39
CA ARG A 328 2.85 7.17 -16.56
C ARG A 328 3.04 8.35 -15.63
N MET A 329 1.94 9.01 -15.32
CA MET A 329 1.87 10.01 -14.27
C MET A 329 0.49 9.97 -13.61
N GLY A 330 0.44 10.41 -12.37
CA GLY A 330 -0.80 10.46 -11.63
C GLY A 330 -0.72 11.35 -10.40
N ALA A 331 -1.88 11.61 -9.84
CA ALA A 331 -2.02 12.38 -8.61
C ALA A 331 -3.18 11.82 -7.79
N TYR A 332 -3.12 12.04 -6.48
CA TYR A 332 -4.22 11.71 -5.59
C TYR A 332 -4.34 12.69 -4.45
N TYR A 333 -5.55 12.75 -3.90
CA TYR A 333 -5.89 13.41 -2.66
C TYR A 333 -6.62 12.45 -1.76
N ALA A 334 -6.28 12.42 -0.48
CA ALA A 334 -6.97 11.60 0.50
C ALA A 334 -7.23 12.36 1.81
N GLN A 335 -8.44 12.18 2.33
CA GLN A 335 -8.84 12.66 3.64
C GLN A 335 -8.21 11.82 4.76
N PRO A 336 -8.06 12.34 5.99
CA PRO A 336 -7.62 11.58 7.13
C PRO A 336 -8.59 10.41 7.45
N TYR A 337 -8.03 9.32 7.99
CA TYR A 337 -8.85 8.19 8.46
C TYR A 337 -8.95 8.13 9.98
N THR A 338 -8.16 8.92 10.69
CA THR A 338 -8.15 8.98 12.16
C THR A 338 -8.08 10.42 12.65
N GLU A 339 -8.70 10.66 13.78
CA GLU A 339 -8.58 11.91 14.53
C GLU A 339 -7.20 11.98 15.19
N ILE A 340 -6.60 13.16 15.20
CA ILE A 340 -5.34 13.44 15.89
C ILE A 340 -5.54 14.49 16.98
N LYS A 341 -6.23 15.58 16.67
CA LYS A 341 -6.49 16.68 17.60
C LYS A 341 -7.78 17.40 17.24
N ASN A 342 -8.70 17.54 18.23
CA ASN A 342 -9.94 18.32 18.09
C ASN A 342 -10.81 17.90 16.88
N GLY A 343 -11.02 16.63 16.66
CA GLY A 343 -11.81 16.11 15.53
C GLY A 343 -11.14 16.24 14.18
N LYS A 344 -9.84 16.58 14.12
CA LYS A 344 -9.10 16.80 12.88
C LYS A 344 -7.94 15.83 12.74
N GLY A 345 -7.69 15.38 11.52
CA GLY A 345 -6.55 14.54 11.14
C GLY A 345 -5.67 15.19 10.07
N CYS A 346 -4.83 14.39 9.42
CA CYS A 346 -3.93 14.84 8.37
C CYS A 346 -4.46 14.51 6.98
N GLU A 347 -4.52 15.51 6.10
CA GLU A 347 -4.78 15.33 4.68
C GLU A 347 -3.51 14.89 3.96
N GLU A 348 -3.67 14.10 2.90
CA GLU A 348 -2.58 13.54 2.11
C GLU A 348 -2.75 13.91 0.65
N TYR A 349 -1.70 14.47 0.05
CA TYR A 349 -1.61 14.84 -1.36
C TYR A 349 -0.41 14.10 -1.97
N GLY A 350 -0.62 13.41 -3.07
CA GLY A 350 0.45 12.71 -3.76
C GLY A 350 0.48 12.99 -5.25
N ILE A 351 1.69 13.10 -5.80
CA ILE A 351 1.94 13.18 -7.24
C ILE A 351 3.00 12.13 -7.56
N SER A 352 2.75 11.34 -8.60
CA SER A 352 3.67 10.30 -9.06
C SER A 352 3.94 10.43 -10.56
N ALA A 353 5.16 10.08 -10.95
CA ALA A 353 5.53 9.92 -12.34
C ALA A 353 6.53 8.76 -12.47
N GLY A 354 6.43 8.00 -13.54
CA GLY A 354 7.30 6.85 -13.73
C GLY A 354 7.26 6.29 -15.13
N PHE A 355 8.06 5.25 -15.30
CA PHE A 355 8.13 4.52 -16.56
C PHE A 355 8.30 3.03 -16.33
N SER A 356 7.91 2.25 -17.34
CA SER A 356 8.13 0.80 -17.39
C SER A 356 8.98 0.45 -18.58
N LEU A 357 10.13 -0.16 -18.30
CA LEU A 357 11.12 -0.55 -19.30
C LEU A 357 11.09 -2.07 -19.50
N PRO A 358 10.67 -2.57 -20.66
CA PRO A 358 10.71 -4.00 -20.95
C PRO A 358 12.15 -4.45 -21.26
N PHE A 359 12.59 -5.54 -20.61
CA PHE A 359 13.84 -6.23 -20.94
C PHE A 359 13.53 -7.54 -21.68
N PHE A 360 14.04 -7.69 -22.86
CA PHE A 360 13.89 -8.93 -23.63
C PHE A 360 15.05 -9.87 -23.39
N ASN A 361 14.74 -11.14 -23.15
CA ASN A 361 15.74 -12.19 -23.25
C ASN A 361 15.82 -12.64 -24.70
N SER A 362 16.94 -12.39 -25.38
CA SER A 362 17.15 -12.73 -26.79
C SER A 362 17.00 -14.23 -27.09
N ASN A 363 17.16 -15.08 -26.08
CA ASN A 363 17.12 -16.55 -26.20
C ASN A 363 15.73 -17.16 -25.99
N ASN A 364 14.78 -16.39 -25.43
CA ASN A 364 13.42 -16.89 -25.18
C ASN A 364 12.37 -15.78 -25.42
N ARG A 365 11.68 -15.85 -26.54
CA ARG A 365 10.64 -14.87 -26.93
C ARG A 365 9.42 -14.84 -26.00
N PHE A 366 9.31 -15.80 -25.07
CA PHE A 366 8.17 -15.95 -24.18
C PHE A 366 8.48 -15.49 -22.73
N SER A 367 9.74 -15.19 -22.40
CA SER A 367 10.14 -14.72 -21.08
C SER A 367 10.54 -13.25 -21.16
N HIS A 368 9.81 -12.39 -20.46
CA HIS A 368 10.03 -10.95 -20.45
C HIS A 368 10.10 -10.45 -19.01
N ALA A 369 11.10 -9.63 -18.71
CA ALA A 369 11.13 -8.85 -17.49
C ALA A 369 10.80 -7.39 -17.80
N ILE A 370 10.05 -6.75 -16.93
CA ILE A 370 9.71 -5.33 -17.03
C ILE A 370 10.15 -4.65 -15.73
N LEU A 371 11.03 -3.66 -15.85
CA LEU A 371 11.44 -2.82 -14.75
C LEU A 371 10.50 -1.62 -14.64
N HIS A 372 9.96 -1.39 -13.45
CA HIS A 372 9.14 -0.25 -13.10
C HIS A 372 9.96 0.70 -12.23
N VAL A 373 10.07 1.95 -12.64
CA VAL A 373 10.72 2.99 -11.85
C VAL A 373 9.77 4.18 -11.76
N SER A 374 9.54 4.68 -10.55
CA SER A 374 8.75 5.91 -10.36
C SER A 374 9.24 6.74 -9.19
N GLY A 375 9.16 8.05 -9.36
CA GLY A 375 9.22 9.02 -8.29
C GLY A 375 7.83 9.37 -7.80
N GLU A 376 7.67 9.51 -6.49
CA GLU A 376 6.43 9.94 -5.86
C GLU A 376 6.76 11.03 -4.83
N PHE A 377 6.06 12.15 -4.90
CA PHE A 377 6.07 13.18 -3.88
C PHE A 377 4.75 13.14 -3.12
N VAL A 378 4.82 12.97 -1.79
CA VAL A 378 3.67 12.94 -0.90
C VAL A 378 3.82 14.03 0.15
N SER A 379 2.76 14.80 0.38
CA SER A 379 2.67 15.80 1.43
C SER A 379 1.54 15.42 2.39
N ILE A 380 1.86 15.23 3.65
CA ILE A 380 0.91 15.01 4.74
C ILE A 380 0.80 16.31 5.53
N ARG A 381 -0.41 16.87 5.53
CA ARG A 381 -0.69 18.17 6.16
C ARG A 381 -1.74 18.03 7.26
N PRO A 382 -1.39 18.35 8.50
CA PRO A 382 -2.34 18.39 9.60
C PRO A 382 -3.31 19.56 9.41
N LYS A 383 -4.59 19.32 9.76
CA LYS A 383 -5.62 20.37 9.79
C LYS A 383 -5.58 21.19 11.09
N ALA A 384 -4.89 20.72 12.11
CA ALA A 384 -4.72 21.40 13.39
C ALA A 384 -3.41 22.22 13.39
N SER A 385 -3.44 23.39 14.04
CA SER A 385 -2.25 24.24 14.21
C SER A 385 -1.25 23.65 15.21
N GLY A 386 0.04 23.92 15.02
CA GLY A 386 1.12 23.49 15.91
C GLY A 386 1.46 22.01 15.77
N MET A 387 1.24 21.43 14.60
CA MET A 387 1.58 20.05 14.29
C MET A 387 2.64 20.01 13.17
N ILE A 388 3.24 18.83 12.98
CA ILE A 388 4.37 18.61 12.08
C ILE A 388 3.88 18.42 10.63
N ASP A 389 4.35 19.23 9.70
CA ASP A 389 4.19 18.97 8.26
C ASP A 389 5.18 17.89 7.82
N GLU A 390 4.70 16.88 7.08
CA GLU A 390 5.54 15.83 6.53
C GLU A 390 5.55 15.88 5.01
N SER A 391 6.75 15.76 4.43
CA SER A 391 6.92 15.66 2.98
C SER A 391 7.83 14.49 2.63
N TYR A 392 7.36 13.61 1.74
CA TYR A 392 8.05 12.40 1.33
C TYR A 392 8.46 12.51 -0.14
N LEU A 393 9.71 12.23 -0.42
CA LEU A 393 10.18 11.91 -1.77
C LEU A 393 10.48 10.42 -1.80
N ARG A 394 9.71 9.66 -2.58
CA ARG A 394 9.85 8.19 -2.70
C ARG A 394 10.35 7.83 -4.09
N LEU A 395 11.30 6.93 -4.14
CA LEU A 395 11.71 6.21 -5.34
C LEU A 395 11.18 4.79 -5.24
N ASN A 396 10.20 4.44 -6.07
CA ASN A 396 9.65 3.09 -6.14
C ASN A 396 10.30 2.32 -7.27
N ILE A 397 10.79 1.13 -6.98
CA ILE A 397 11.42 0.21 -7.93
C ILE A 397 10.66 -1.10 -7.86
N GLY A 398 10.12 -1.54 -8.99
CA GLY A 398 9.41 -2.81 -9.11
C GLY A 398 9.91 -3.60 -10.32
N ILE A 399 9.75 -4.89 -10.28
CA ILE A 399 10.07 -5.77 -11.39
C ILE A 399 8.95 -6.77 -11.60
N THR A 400 8.48 -6.87 -12.86
CA THR A 400 7.53 -7.90 -13.28
C THR A 400 8.25 -8.90 -14.15
N PHE A 401 8.18 -10.17 -13.79
CA PHE A 401 8.61 -11.29 -14.63
C PHE A 401 7.38 -11.93 -15.25
N ASN A 402 7.43 -12.13 -16.55
CA ASN A 402 6.46 -12.91 -17.31
C ASN A 402 7.13 -14.17 -17.80
N GLU A 403 6.81 -15.30 -17.20
CA GLU A 403 7.41 -16.59 -17.52
C GLU A 403 6.38 -17.51 -18.18
N SER A 404 6.87 -18.31 -19.13
CA SER A 404 6.05 -19.36 -19.73
C SER A 404 5.79 -20.47 -18.72
N TRP A 405 4.53 -20.74 -18.44
CA TRP A 405 4.07 -21.77 -17.50
C TRP A 405 3.18 -22.77 -18.24
N PHE A 406 3.19 -24.04 -17.82
CA PHE A 406 2.40 -25.13 -18.41
C PHE A 406 2.74 -25.47 -19.89
N VAL A 407 3.92 -25.16 -20.35
CA VAL A 407 4.38 -25.59 -21.69
C VAL A 407 4.82 -27.05 -21.58
N LYS A 408 4.09 -27.96 -22.27
CA LYS A 408 4.52 -29.35 -22.42
C LYS A 408 5.83 -29.38 -23.21
N MET A 409 6.93 -29.74 -22.58
CA MET A 409 8.17 -30.05 -23.29
C MET A 409 7.92 -31.30 -24.13
N LYS A 410 7.97 -31.18 -25.45
CA LYS A 410 8.10 -32.36 -26.33
C LYS A 410 9.50 -32.91 -26.12
N VAL A 411 9.60 -34.03 -25.43
CA VAL A 411 10.81 -34.85 -25.44
C VAL A 411 10.91 -35.41 -26.85
N ARG A 412 11.90 -34.97 -27.60
CA ARG A 412 12.29 -35.58 -28.88
C ARG A 412 13.25 -36.72 -28.63
#